data_a8566e8185fa3e27a053f785454dcca3
#
_entry.id   a8566e8185fa3e27a053f785454dcca3
#
_cell.length_a   1.000
_cell.length_b   1.000
_cell.length_c   1.000
_cell.angle_alpha   90.00
_cell.angle_beta   90.00
_cell.angle_gamma   90.00
#
_symmetry.space_group_name_H-M   'P 1'
#
loop_
_entity.id
_entity.type
_entity.pdbx_description
1 polymer ?
#
loop_
_entity_poly.entity_id
_entity_poly.type
_entity_poly.pdbx_seq_one_letter_code
_entity_poly.pdbx_strand_id
1 'polypeptide(L)'
;PTYSRVSRFGLVAFASSLDQIGSIGLDAYDCAILLNEICGYDFHDGTSSKLEVPDFTAKIGESMKGMKIALPKEFYAEGINDEVKAAVLKAAEEYKAMGAELIECSMPSLKYAVPCYYLLACAEAASNLSRYDGIKYGHRTLTADSYEELIIKSRSEGFGEEVKRRILLGNYCLSSGYYDAYYRKAMALRQLIRKEYNDIFEKCDVILTPTTPAVAYSPEMTSDPVQMYQADICTVTV
;
A
#
# COMPACT_ATOMS: atom_id res chain seq x y z
N PRO A 1 -0.46 7.97 4.20
CA PRO A 1 -1.36 8.40 5.31
C PRO A 1 -1.97 7.20 6.02
N THR A 2 -2.50 7.44 7.22
CA THR A 2 -3.18 6.41 7.97
C THR A 2 -4.53 6.08 7.33
N TYR A 3 -4.84 4.78 7.16
CA TYR A 3 -6.10 4.30 6.64
C TYR A 3 -7.30 4.95 7.35
N SER A 4 -8.32 5.32 6.59
CA SER A 4 -9.56 5.97 7.03
C SER A 4 -9.45 7.44 7.49
N ARG A 5 -8.28 8.08 7.45
CA ARG A 5 -8.14 9.50 7.80
C ARG A 5 -8.63 10.44 6.71
N VAL A 6 -8.49 10.06 5.45
CA VAL A 6 -9.04 10.77 4.29
C VAL A 6 -10.20 9.94 3.73
N SER A 7 -11.33 10.59 3.46
CA SER A 7 -12.49 9.94 2.83
C SER A 7 -12.15 9.40 1.45
N ARG A 8 -12.66 8.23 1.13
CA ARG A 8 -12.54 7.60 -0.19
C ARG A 8 -13.82 7.71 -0.99
N PHE A 9 -14.78 8.49 -0.52
CA PHE A 9 -16.03 8.72 -1.25
C PHE A 9 -15.73 9.33 -2.62
N GLY A 10 -16.26 8.71 -3.68
CA GLY A 10 -15.97 9.11 -5.06
C GLY A 10 -14.76 8.43 -5.69
N LEU A 11 -13.92 7.73 -4.92
CA LEU A 11 -12.82 6.93 -5.46
C LEU A 11 -13.34 5.58 -5.99
N VAL A 12 -12.89 5.18 -7.17
CA VAL A 12 -13.12 3.81 -7.68
C VAL A 12 -12.35 2.82 -6.80
N ALA A 13 -13.07 1.94 -6.10
CA ALA A 13 -12.44 0.98 -5.22
C ALA A 13 -11.65 -0.07 -6.00
N PHE A 14 -10.35 -0.19 -5.70
CA PHE A 14 -9.50 -1.27 -6.14
C PHE A 14 -9.43 -2.36 -5.05
N ALA A 15 -8.81 -2.07 -3.92
CA ALA A 15 -8.74 -2.97 -2.77
C ALA A 15 -9.22 -2.22 -1.52
N SER A 16 -10.48 -2.42 -1.14
CA SER A 16 -11.17 -1.59 -0.14
C SER A 16 -10.50 -1.57 1.23
N SER A 17 -9.74 -2.62 1.59
CA SER A 17 -8.98 -2.67 2.86
C SER A 17 -7.59 -2.06 2.77
N LEU A 18 -7.16 -1.59 1.59
CA LEU A 18 -5.82 -1.09 1.31
C LEU A 18 -5.82 0.31 0.66
N ASP A 19 -6.86 0.65 -0.10
CA ASP A 19 -6.96 1.94 -0.79
C ASP A 19 -6.82 3.10 0.19
N GLN A 20 -5.93 4.05 -0.13
CA GLN A 20 -5.68 5.23 0.69
C GLN A 20 -5.43 6.45 -0.21
N ILE A 21 -5.95 7.60 0.21
CA ILE A 21 -5.67 8.89 -0.42
C ILE A 21 -4.65 9.62 0.45
N GLY A 22 -3.61 10.17 -0.17
CA GLY A 22 -2.54 10.89 0.51
C GLY A 22 -2.13 12.16 -0.19
N SER A 23 -1.33 12.95 0.50
CA SER A 23 -0.73 14.17 -0.03
C SER A 23 0.60 13.87 -0.71
N ILE A 24 0.93 14.65 -1.76
CA ILE A 24 2.23 14.69 -2.39
C ILE A 24 2.65 16.16 -2.42
N GLY A 25 3.82 16.48 -1.87
CA GLY A 25 4.36 17.84 -1.78
C GLY A 25 5.86 17.86 -2.01
N LEU A 26 6.45 19.05 -2.05
CA LEU A 26 7.90 19.22 -2.21
C LEU A 26 8.67 18.84 -0.94
N ASP A 27 8.03 18.98 0.21
CA ASP A 27 8.60 18.61 1.51
C ASP A 27 7.50 18.11 2.49
N ALA A 28 7.93 17.80 3.71
CA ALA A 28 7.01 17.31 4.75
C ALA A 28 6.01 18.39 5.19
N TYR A 29 6.37 19.69 5.13
CA TYR A 29 5.49 20.78 5.50
C TYR A 29 4.33 20.93 4.52
N ASP A 30 4.62 20.90 3.20
CA ASP A 30 3.60 20.92 2.16
C ASP A 30 2.61 19.73 2.31
N CYS A 31 3.16 18.53 2.56
CA CYS A 31 2.34 17.34 2.79
C CYS A 31 1.45 17.49 4.04
N ALA A 32 1.98 18.07 5.12
CA ALA A 32 1.24 18.29 6.36
C ALA A 32 0.09 19.29 6.18
N ILE A 33 0.32 20.41 5.47
CA ILE A 33 -0.72 21.39 5.15
C ILE A 33 -1.86 20.73 4.36
N LEU A 34 -1.51 19.97 3.30
CA LEU A 34 -2.52 19.29 2.51
C LEU A 34 -3.31 18.26 3.34
N LEU A 35 -2.64 17.51 4.23
CA LEU A 35 -3.32 16.57 5.12
C LEU A 35 -4.25 17.28 6.11
N ASN A 36 -3.90 18.47 6.61
CA ASN A 36 -4.79 19.27 7.47
C ASN A 36 -6.12 19.60 6.76
N GLU A 37 -6.07 19.85 5.44
CA GLU A 37 -7.26 20.22 4.66
C GLU A 37 -8.10 19.00 4.23
N ILE A 38 -7.48 17.85 3.93
CA ILE A 38 -8.20 16.69 3.37
C ILE A 38 -8.57 15.61 4.39
N CYS A 39 -7.95 15.61 5.57
CA CYS A 39 -8.31 14.66 6.64
C CYS A 39 -9.59 15.10 7.35
N GLY A 40 -10.42 14.13 7.72
CA GLY A 40 -11.63 14.39 8.49
C GLY A 40 -12.65 13.28 8.36
N TYR A 41 -13.68 13.35 9.20
CA TYR A 41 -14.80 12.42 9.15
C TYR A 41 -15.76 12.78 8.01
N ASP A 42 -16.04 11.80 7.18
CA ASP A 42 -17.06 11.88 6.12
C ASP A 42 -18.10 10.77 6.32
N PHE A 43 -19.35 11.15 6.51
CA PHE A 43 -20.45 10.21 6.69
C PHE A 43 -20.80 9.40 5.43
N HIS A 44 -20.33 9.82 4.25
CA HIS A 44 -20.52 9.08 3.00
C HIS A 44 -19.55 7.89 2.85
N ASP A 45 -18.43 7.90 3.59
CA ASP A 45 -17.47 6.79 3.63
C ASP A 45 -17.62 6.01 4.95
N GLY A 46 -18.23 4.84 4.87
CA GLY A 46 -18.46 3.98 6.05
C GLY A 46 -17.19 3.54 6.78
N THR A 47 -16.01 3.74 6.18
CA THR A 47 -14.71 3.45 6.80
C THR A 47 -14.04 4.69 7.39
N SER A 48 -14.61 5.90 7.17
CA SER A 48 -14.03 7.15 7.65
C SER A 48 -13.93 7.20 9.17
N SER A 49 -12.76 7.58 9.68
CA SER A 49 -12.47 7.66 11.11
C SER A 49 -13.11 8.86 11.75
N LYS A 50 -13.71 8.66 12.95
CA LYS A 50 -14.26 9.74 13.78
C LYS A 50 -13.23 10.35 14.75
N LEU A 51 -11.98 9.87 14.72
CA LEU A 51 -10.94 10.44 15.56
C LEU A 51 -10.65 11.88 15.14
N GLU A 52 -10.40 12.74 16.11
CA GLU A 52 -9.99 14.12 15.88
C GLU A 52 -8.78 14.20 14.95
N VAL A 53 -8.78 15.17 14.06
CA VAL A 53 -7.65 15.44 13.16
C VAL A 53 -6.66 16.33 13.91
N PRO A 54 -5.42 15.85 14.14
CA PRO A 54 -4.40 16.71 14.74
C PRO A 54 -3.94 17.75 13.71
N ASP A 55 -3.33 18.84 14.20
CA ASP A 55 -2.55 19.71 13.32
C ASP A 55 -1.23 18.98 12.96
N PHE A 56 -1.13 18.51 11.72
CA PHE A 56 0.04 17.78 11.22
C PHE A 56 1.29 18.68 11.11
N THR A 57 1.14 20.02 11.14
CA THR A 57 2.28 20.95 11.11
C THR A 57 2.87 21.21 12.48
N ALA A 58 2.13 20.93 13.56
CA ALA A 58 2.46 21.35 14.92
C ALA A 58 3.85 20.88 15.44
N LYS A 59 4.32 19.72 14.97
CA LYS A 59 5.59 19.12 15.43
C LYS A 59 6.75 19.27 14.43
N ILE A 60 6.53 19.93 13.31
CA ILE A 60 7.59 20.11 12.30
C ILE A 60 8.67 21.05 12.87
N GLY A 61 9.92 20.60 12.82
CA GLY A 61 11.06 21.33 13.36
C GLY A 61 11.33 21.13 14.86
N GLU A 62 10.54 20.29 15.54
CA GLU A 62 10.86 19.88 16.91
C GLU A 62 12.16 19.08 17.01
N SER A 63 12.73 19.04 18.19
CA SER A 63 13.97 18.29 18.46
C SER A 63 13.76 16.79 18.34
N MET A 64 14.72 16.09 17.71
CA MET A 64 14.76 14.62 17.64
C MET A 64 15.33 13.97 18.92
N LYS A 65 15.71 14.77 19.92
CA LYS A 65 16.36 14.27 21.13
C LYS A 65 15.44 13.31 21.91
N GLY A 66 15.91 12.08 22.07
CA GLY A 66 15.20 11.01 22.78
C GLY A 66 14.17 10.26 21.95
N MET A 67 13.96 10.64 20.67
CA MET A 67 13.12 9.89 19.75
C MET A 67 13.75 8.53 19.45
N LYS A 68 12.97 7.47 19.54
CA LYS A 68 13.41 6.10 19.29
C LYS A 68 13.04 5.69 17.87
N ILE A 69 14.05 5.44 17.05
CA ILE A 69 13.92 5.08 15.63
C ILE A 69 14.28 3.61 15.45
N ALA A 70 13.30 2.79 15.05
CA ALA A 70 13.52 1.39 14.73
C ALA A 70 14.11 1.21 13.34
N LEU A 71 15.06 0.29 13.20
CA LEU A 71 15.68 -0.13 11.95
C LEU A 71 15.48 -1.65 11.77
N PRO A 72 14.38 -2.08 11.12
CA PRO A 72 14.19 -3.50 10.85
C PRO A 72 15.20 -4.00 9.82
N LYS A 73 16.04 -4.96 10.20
CA LYS A 73 17.16 -5.43 9.37
C LYS A 73 16.75 -5.95 7.99
N GLU A 74 15.54 -6.44 7.86
CA GLU A 74 15.00 -7.00 6.61
C GLU A 74 14.83 -5.94 5.51
N PHE A 75 14.58 -4.67 5.87
CA PHE A 75 14.52 -3.55 4.91
C PHE A 75 15.91 -3.10 4.40
N TYR A 76 16.98 -3.64 4.97
CA TYR A 76 18.37 -3.35 4.59
C TYR A 76 19.11 -4.60 4.09
N ALA A 77 18.37 -5.70 3.86
CA ALA A 77 18.91 -6.99 3.43
C ALA A 77 19.19 -7.03 1.91
N GLU A 78 19.43 -8.21 1.40
CA GLU A 78 19.59 -8.49 -0.03
C GLU A 78 18.35 -8.08 -0.82
N GLY A 79 18.55 -7.51 -2.02
CA GLY A 79 17.47 -7.00 -2.88
C GLY A 79 17.23 -5.49 -2.80
N ILE A 80 17.82 -4.80 -1.83
CA ILE A 80 17.84 -3.33 -1.77
C ILE A 80 19.15 -2.82 -2.39
N ASN A 81 19.06 -1.86 -3.31
CA ASN A 81 20.21 -1.23 -3.95
C ASN A 81 21.14 -0.59 -2.91
N ASP A 82 22.45 -0.78 -3.06
CA ASP A 82 23.44 -0.32 -2.08
C ASP A 82 23.45 1.22 -1.93
N GLU A 83 23.19 1.99 -2.99
CA GLU A 83 23.09 3.45 -2.90
C GLU A 83 21.87 3.87 -2.06
N VAL A 84 20.72 3.24 -2.26
CA VAL A 84 19.50 3.49 -1.48
C VAL A 84 19.74 3.15 -0.01
N LYS A 85 20.31 1.97 0.24
CA LYS A 85 20.66 1.54 1.59
C LYS A 85 21.63 2.50 2.27
N ALA A 86 22.69 2.91 1.58
CA ALA A 86 23.67 3.86 2.12
C ALA A 86 23.04 5.22 2.43
N ALA A 87 22.16 5.73 1.56
CA ALA A 87 21.47 7.01 1.77
C ALA A 87 20.57 6.98 3.01
N VAL A 88 19.78 5.91 3.19
CA VAL A 88 18.88 5.78 4.34
C VAL A 88 19.66 5.57 5.64
N LEU A 89 20.73 4.77 5.64
CA LEU A 89 21.58 4.58 6.81
C LEU A 89 22.34 5.87 7.17
N LYS A 90 22.77 6.66 6.18
CA LYS A 90 23.33 7.99 6.43
C LYS A 90 22.31 8.90 7.13
N ALA A 91 21.07 8.94 6.67
CA ALA A 91 20.01 9.69 7.34
C ALA A 91 19.78 9.21 8.78
N ALA A 92 19.85 7.89 9.03
CA ALA A 92 19.77 7.35 10.39
C ALA A 92 20.87 7.89 11.31
N GLU A 93 22.13 7.93 10.83
CA GLU A 93 23.25 8.50 11.61
C GLU A 93 23.09 10.02 11.82
N GLU A 94 22.52 10.76 10.87
CA GLU A 94 22.20 12.18 11.05
C GLU A 94 21.15 12.38 12.15
N TYR A 95 20.07 11.57 12.18
CA TYR A 95 19.08 11.60 13.28
C TYR A 95 19.71 11.27 14.63
N LYS A 96 20.61 10.28 14.67
CA LYS A 96 21.38 9.94 15.88
C LYS A 96 22.24 11.12 16.35
N ALA A 97 22.90 11.83 15.44
CA ALA A 97 23.66 13.03 15.77
C ALA A 97 22.77 14.16 16.31
N MET A 98 21.50 14.23 15.89
CA MET A 98 20.48 15.14 16.43
C MET A 98 19.92 14.69 17.80
N GLY A 99 20.35 13.52 18.31
CA GLY A 99 19.98 13.01 19.62
C GLY A 99 18.89 11.93 19.63
N ALA A 100 18.54 11.38 18.48
CA ALA A 100 17.67 10.20 18.40
C ALA A 100 18.42 8.91 18.83
N GLU A 101 17.68 7.93 19.31
CA GLU A 101 18.15 6.58 19.64
C GLU A 101 17.81 5.62 18.50
N LEU A 102 18.82 4.97 17.90
CA LEU A 102 18.60 3.96 16.88
C LEU A 102 18.45 2.57 17.53
N ILE A 103 17.41 1.83 17.18
CA ILE A 103 17.09 0.52 17.72
C ILE A 103 16.99 -0.49 16.58
N GLU A 104 17.93 -1.43 16.52
CA GLU A 104 17.86 -2.55 15.60
C GLU A 104 16.74 -3.51 15.99
N CYS A 105 15.96 -3.96 15.02
CA CYS A 105 14.88 -4.91 15.22
C CYS A 105 14.73 -5.87 14.03
N SER A 106 13.79 -6.78 14.08
CA SER A 106 13.57 -7.78 13.04
C SER A 106 12.09 -7.96 12.78
N MET A 107 11.74 -8.12 11.49
CA MET A 107 10.41 -8.42 10.96
C MET A 107 10.48 -9.63 10.03
N PRO A 108 10.65 -10.86 10.56
CA PRO A 108 10.91 -12.05 9.74
C PRO A 108 9.79 -12.38 8.74
N SER A 109 8.57 -11.90 8.97
CA SER A 109 7.45 -12.09 8.04
C SER A 109 7.51 -11.21 6.80
N LEU A 110 8.38 -10.18 6.79
CA LEU A 110 8.49 -9.22 5.69
C LEU A 110 8.81 -9.88 4.34
N LYS A 111 9.59 -10.96 4.34
CA LYS A 111 9.90 -11.75 3.11
C LYS A 111 8.67 -12.28 2.37
N TYR A 112 7.52 -12.33 3.02
CA TYR A 112 6.24 -12.76 2.45
C TYR A 112 5.29 -11.60 2.15
N ALA A 113 5.70 -10.36 2.39
CA ALA A 113 4.85 -9.18 2.27
C ALA A 113 4.28 -8.99 0.86
N VAL A 114 5.15 -9.04 -0.16
CA VAL A 114 4.75 -8.87 -1.56
C VAL A 114 3.73 -9.92 -2.00
N PRO A 115 3.98 -11.24 -1.88
CA PRO A 115 2.97 -12.23 -2.24
C PRO A 115 1.69 -12.12 -1.40
N CYS A 116 1.78 -11.77 -0.13
CA CYS A 116 0.60 -11.52 0.72
C CYS A 116 -0.26 -10.39 0.18
N TYR A 117 0.37 -9.24 -0.11
CA TYR A 117 -0.30 -8.08 -0.69
C TYR A 117 -0.99 -8.42 -2.01
N TYR A 118 -0.29 -9.05 -2.96
CA TYR A 118 -0.88 -9.35 -4.27
C TYR A 118 -2.05 -10.32 -4.18
N LEU A 119 -2.00 -11.32 -3.30
CA LEU A 119 -3.14 -12.23 -3.08
C LEU A 119 -4.36 -11.48 -2.55
N LEU A 120 -4.18 -10.61 -1.54
CA LEU A 120 -5.27 -9.85 -0.93
C LEU A 120 -5.79 -8.76 -1.88
N ALA A 121 -4.90 -7.97 -2.46
CA ALA A 121 -5.28 -6.89 -3.36
C ALA A 121 -6.01 -7.40 -4.61
N CYS A 122 -5.53 -8.49 -5.22
CA CYS A 122 -6.20 -9.09 -6.38
C CYS A 122 -7.56 -9.69 -6.01
N ALA A 123 -7.69 -10.34 -4.85
CA ALA A 123 -8.96 -10.89 -4.38
C ALA A 123 -10.00 -9.77 -4.15
N GLU A 124 -9.61 -8.67 -3.51
CA GLU A 124 -10.48 -7.52 -3.30
C GLU A 124 -10.80 -6.81 -4.63
N ALA A 125 -9.82 -6.65 -5.52
CA ALA A 125 -10.02 -6.06 -6.85
C ALA A 125 -11.01 -6.88 -7.69
N ALA A 126 -10.88 -8.21 -7.71
CA ALA A 126 -11.83 -9.07 -8.41
C ALA A 126 -13.27 -8.86 -7.93
N SER A 127 -13.46 -8.74 -6.62
CA SER A 127 -14.75 -8.44 -6.00
C SER A 127 -15.25 -7.03 -6.32
N ASN A 128 -14.41 -6.01 -6.10
CA ASN A 128 -14.80 -4.61 -6.30
C ASN A 128 -15.08 -4.27 -7.77
N LEU A 129 -14.26 -4.77 -8.69
CA LEU A 129 -14.39 -4.50 -10.12
C LEU A 129 -15.46 -5.36 -10.81
N SER A 130 -16.09 -6.30 -10.11
CA SER A 130 -17.20 -7.09 -10.64
C SER A 130 -18.42 -6.25 -11.02
N ARG A 131 -18.61 -5.10 -10.37
CA ARG A 131 -19.72 -4.17 -10.62
C ARG A 131 -19.66 -3.44 -11.96
N TYR A 132 -18.49 -3.40 -12.59
CA TYR A 132 -18.28 -2.75 -13.89
C TYR A 132 -18.55 -3.74 -15.02
N ASP A 133 -19.82 -3.97 -15.31
CA ASP A 133 -20.33 -4.95 -16.26
C ASP A 133 -20.82 -4.34 -17.59
N GLY A 134 -20.75 -3.00 -17.71
CA GLY A 134 -21.26 -2.27 -18.87
C GLY A 134 -22.78 -2.08 -18.91
N ILE A 135 -23.50 -2.51 -17.86
CA ILE A 135 -24.96 -2.33 -17.77
C ILE A 135 -25.28 -1.08 -16.97
N LYS A 136 -24.83 -1.04 -15.71
CA LYS A 136 -25.07 0.07 -14.80
C LYS A 136 -23.84 0.96 -14.63
N TYR A 137 -22.66 0.39 -14.66
CA TYR A 137 -21.40 1.09 -14.45
C TYR A 137 -20.35 0.69 -15.47
N GLY A 138 -19.41 1.61 -15.72
CA GLY A 138 -18.23 1.40 -16.55
C GLY A 138 -18.48 1.54 -18.05
N HIS A 139 -17.48 1.11 -18.81
CA HIS A 139 -17.54 1.08 -20.27
C HIS A 139 -18.61 0.10 -20.74
N ARG A 140 -19.36 0.50 -21.77
CA ARG A 140 -20.36 -0.34 -22.44
C ARG A 140 -20.04 -0.47 -23.92
N THR A 141 -19.88 -1.72 -24.39
CA THR A 141 -19.75 -2.00 -25.82
C THR A 141 -21.01 -1.61 -26.58
N LEU A 142 -20.82 -1.18 -27.83
CA LEU A 142 -21.93 -0.80 -28.73
C LEU A 142 -22.35 -1.96 -29.65
N THR A 143 -21.65 -3.11 -29.60
CA THR A 143 -21.79 -4.20 -30.58
C THR A 143 -22.02 -5.53 -29.88
N ALA A 144 -23.13 -5.70 -29.19
CA ALA A 144 -23.48 -6.96 -28.53
C ALA A 144 -24.87 -7.42 -28.97
N ASP A 145 -24.98 -8.71 -29.31
CA ASP A 145 -26.22 -9.32 -29.75
C ASP A 145 -26.93 -10.09 -28.61
N SER A 146 -26.23 -10.27 -27.46
CA SER A 146 -26.79 -10.93 -26.27
C SER A 146 -26.32 -10.23 -24.99
N TYR A 147 -27.01 -10.52 -23.88
CA TYR A 147 -26.65 -10.05 -22.54
C TYR A 147 -25.25 -10.54 -22.10
N GLU A 148 -24.96 -11.81 -22.35
CA GLU A 148 -23.67 -12.41 -22.02
C GLU A 148 -22.53 -11.76 -22.83
N GLU A 149 -22.75 -11.59 -24.11
CA GLU A 149 -21.80 -10.92 -25.02
C GLU A 149 -21.57 -9.47 -24.62
N LEU A 150 -22.63 -8.74 -24.21
CA LEU A 150 -22.53 -7.38 -23.70
C LEU A 150 -21.55 -7.29 -22.53
N ILE A 151 -21.68 -8.17 -21.52
CA ILE A 151 -20.79 -8.18 -20.36
C ILE A 151 -19.37 -8.53 -20.77
N ILE A 152 -19.17 -9.59 -21.54
CA ILE A 152 -17.85 -10.06 -21.98
C ILE A 152 -17.12 -8.97 -22.75
N LYS A 153 -17.74 -8.40 -23.77
CA LYS A 153 -17.13 -7.34 -24.59
C LYS A 153 -16.87 -6.07 -23.79
N SER A 154 -17.85 -5.60 -23.00
CA SER A 154 -17.68 -4.38 -22.22
C SER A 154 -16.50 -4.48 -21.24
N ARG A 155 -16.35 -5.61 -20.54
CA ARG A 155 -15.24 -5.83 -19.63
C ARG A 155 -13.91 -6.03 -20.37
N SER A 156 -13.92 -6.72 -21.50
CA SER A 156 -12.71 -6.94 -22.31
C SER A 156 -12.16 -5.66 -22.92
N GLU A 157 -13.04 -4.77 -23.35
CA GLU A 157 -12.71 -3.45 -23.91
C GLU A 157 -12.35 -2.43 -22.83
N GLY A 158 -13.08 -2.44 -21.69
CA GLY A 158 -13.00 -1.42 -20.66
C GLY A 158 -11.84 -1.62 -19.66
N PHE A 159 -11.32 -2.83 -19.50
CA PHE A 159 -10.20 -3.09 -18.60
C PHE A 159 -8.89 -3.31 -19.37
N GLY A 160 -7.83 -2.63 -18.91
CA GLY A 160 -6.47 -2.87 -19.39
C GLY A 160 -5.94 -4.25 -18.99
N GLU A 161 -4.86 -4.68 -19.63
CA GLU A 161 -4.30 -6.04 -19.48
C GLU A 161 -3.89 -6.37 -18.04
N GLU A 162 -3.26 -5.44 -17.32
CA GLU A 162 -2.86 -5.64 -15.94
C GLU A 162 -4.08 -5.80 -15.01
N VAL A 163 -5.12 -5.01 -15.22
CA VAL A 163 -6.36 -5.10 -14.43
C VAL A 163 -7.03 -6.45 -14.68
N LYS A 164 -7.11 -6.90 -15.93
CA LYS A 164 -7.64 -8.23 -16.29
C LYS A 164 -6.86 -9.34 -15.61
N ARG A 165 -5.51 -9.25 -15.60
CA ARG A 165 -4.63 -10.22 -14.91
C ARG A 165 -4.94 -10.29 -13.42
N ARG A 166 -5.08 -9.13 -12.75
CA ARG A 166 -5.41 -9.07 -11.31
C ARG A 166 -6.80 -9.60 -11.00
N ILE A 167 -7.79 -9.34 -11.86
CA ILE A 167 -9.14 -9.90 -11.72
C ILE A 167 -9.10 -11.44 -11.83
N LEU A 168 -8.38 -11.98 -12.80
CA LEU A 168 -8.24 -13.44 -12.99
C LEU A 168 -7.55 -14.08 -11.79
N LEU A 169 -6.44 -13.51 -11.33
CA LEU A 169 -5.72 -14.00 -10.14
C LEU A 169 -6.61 -13.94 -8.89
N GLY A 170 -7.36 -12.84 -8.70
CA GLY A 170 -8.26 -12.69 -7.57
C GLY A 170 -9.39 -13.71 -7.57
N ASN A 171 -10.04 -13.95 -8.72
CA ASN A 171 -11.05 -14.98 -8.86
C ASN A 171 -10.48 -16.38 -8.57
N TYR A 172 -9.28 -16.68 -9.02
CA TYR A 172 -8.61 -17.94 -8.71
C TYR A 172 -8.41 -18.11 -7.20
N CYS A 173 -7.87 -17.08 -6.53
CA CYS A 173 -7.63 -17.11 -5.09
C CYS A 173 -8.93 -17.26 -4.25
N LEU A 174 -10.05 -16.73 -4.76
CA LEU A 174 -11.35 -16.78 -4.10
C LEU A 174 -12.16 -18.03 -4.44
N SER A 175 -11.75 -18.85 -5.41
CA SER A 175 -12.47 -20.05 -5.81
C SER A 175 -12.47 -21.11 -4.71
N SER A 176 -13.53 -21.92 -4.65
CA SER A 176 -13.79 -22.86 -3.54
C SER A 176 -12.65 -23.84 -3.26
N GLY A 177 -11.87 -24.25 -4.29
CA GLY A 177 -10.72 -25.15 -4.13
C GLY A 177 -9.45 -24.49 -3.63
N TYR A 178 -9.36 -23.15 -3.68
CA TYR A 178 -8.12 -22.41 -3.43
C TYR A 178 -8.23 -21.37 -2.32
N TYR A 179 -9.42 -21.03 -1.90
CA TYR A 179 -9.67 -20.02 -0.86
C TYR A 179 -8.85 -20.26 0.42
N ASP A 180 -8.90 -21.47 0.97
CA ASP A 180 -8.16 -21.81 2.19
C ASP A 180 -6.65 -21.90 1.94
N ALA A 181 -6.24 -22.31 0.75
CA ALA A 181 -4.84 -22.46 0.40
C ALA A 181 -4.11 -21.13 0.21
N TYR A 182 -4.81 -20.11 -0.29
CA TYR A 182 -4.22 -18.80 -0.65
C TYR A 182 -4.79 -17.66 0.16
N TYR A 183 -6.07 -17.31 -0.02
CA TYR A 183 -6.64 -16.11 0.59
C TYR A 183 -6.61 -16.16 2.12
N ARG A 184 -7.05 -17.27 2.71
CA ARG A 184 -7.05 -17.42 4.17
C ARG A 184 -5.66 -17.38 4.78
N LYS A 185 -4.66 -17.97 4.10
CA LYS A 185 -3.26 -17.90 4.55
C LYS A 185 -2.70 -16.48 4.44
N ALA A 186 -3.04 -15.76 3.36
CA ALA A 186 -2.63 -14.36 3.21
C ALA A 186 -3.24 -13.48 4.31
N MET A 187 -4.51 -13.69 4.67
CA MET A 187 -5.15 -12.98 5.79
C MET A 187 -4.45 -13.27 7.13
N ALA A 188 -4.08 -14.53 7.39
CA ALA A 188 -3.33 -14.88 8.61
C ALA A 188 -1.94 -14.23 8.63
N LEU A 189 -1.26 -14.23 7.50
CA LEU A 189 0.06 -13.59 7.35
C LEU A 189 -0.03 -12.06 7.53
N ARG A 190 -1.06 -11.41 6.99
CA ARG A 190 -1.31 -9.98 7.23
C ARG A 190 -1.43 -9.66 8.72
N GLN A 191 -2.12 -10.51 9.50
CA GLN A 191 -2.21 -10.33 10.95
C GLN A 191 -0.86 -10.52 11.64
N LEU A 192 -0.02 -11.45 11.17
CA LEU A 192 1.32 -11.65 11.71
C LEU A 192 2.22 -10.43 11.44
N ILE A 193 2.23 -9.91 10.20
CA ILE A 193 2.96 -8.68 9.85
C ILE A 193 2.49 -7.51 10.72
N ARG A 194 1.17 -7.33 10.86
CA ARG A 194 0.62 -6.29 11.72
C ARG A 194 1.08 -6.43 13.18
N LYS A 195 1.14 -7.67 13.69
CA LYS A 195 1.65 -7.92 15.04
C LYS A 195 3.12 -7.52 15.17
N GLU A 196 3.97 -7.85 14.20
CA GLU A 196 5.39 -7.46 14.21
C GLU A 196 5.55 -5.92 14.24
N TYR A 197 4.75 -5.16 13.46
CA TYR A 197 4.73 -3.70 13.55
C TYR A 197 4.33 -3.20 14.94
N ASN A 198 3.25 -3.74 15.51
CA ASN A 198 2.80 -3.35 16.84
C ASN A 198 3.85 -3.63 17.92
N ASP A 199 4.50 -4.80 17.88
CA ASP A 199 5.56 -5.20 18.84
C ASP A 199 6.78 -4.23 18.74
N ILE A 200 7.05 -3.65 17.56
CA ILE A 200 8.08 -2.63 17.37
C ILE A 200 7.60 -1.27 17.93
N PHE A 201 6.39 -0.84 17.61
CA PHE A 201 5.83 0.43 18.09
C PHE A 201 5.60 0.49 19.60
N GLU A 202 5.58 -0.66 20.31
CA GLU A 202 5.64 -0.67 21.78
C GLU A 202 6.98 -0.15 22.34
N LYS A 203 8.05 -0.15 21.52
CA LYS A 203 9.42 0.16 21.94
C LYS A 203 10.01 1.39 21.24
N CYS A 204 9.44 1.79 20.12
CA CYS A 204 9.95 2.83 19.24
C CYS A 204 8.84 3.78 18.83
N ASP A 205 9.20 5.02 18.55
CA ASP A 205 8.28 6.08 18.12
C ASP A 205 8.02 6.04 16.62
N VAL A 206 9.06 5.70 15.84
CA VAL A 206 9.02 5.62 14.37
C VAL A 206 9.84 4.46 13.85
N ILE A 207 9.56 4.03 12.62
CA ILE A 207 10.34 3.04 11.88
C ILE A 207 10.93 3.72 10.65
N LEU A 208 12.23 3.61 10.44
CA LEU A 208 12.92 4.14 9.28
C LEU A 208 13.21 3.02 8.28
N THR A 209 12.74 3.20 7.05
CA THR A 209 12.90 2.24 5.95
C THR A 209 13.17 2.97 4.64
N PRO A 210 13.77 2.31 3.64
CA PRO A 210 13.72 2.82 2.26
C PRO A 210 12.27 2.94 1.78
N THR A 211 12.00 3.92 0.91
CA THR A 211 10.69 4.03 0.24
C THR A 211 10.59 3.04 -0.91
N THR A 212 11.68 2.82 -1.62
CA THR A 212 11.79 1.88 -2.75
C THR A 212 13.10 1.11 -2.66
N PRO A 213 13.17 -0.11 -3.21
CA PRO A 213 14.41 -0.90 -3.18
C PRO A 213 15.49 -0.37 -4.13
N ALA A 214 15.17 0.49 -5.08
CA ALA A 214 16.07 1.02 -6.10
C ALA A 214 15.75 2.49 -6.42
N VAL A 215 16.65 3.14 -7.14
CA VAL A 215 16.40 4.44 -7.78
C VAL A 215 15.36 4.32 -8.90
N ALA A 216 14.87 5.46 -9.42
CA ALA A 216 13.92 5.46 -10.52
C ALA A 216 14.42 4.59 -11.69
N TYR A 217 13.57 3.70 -12.16
CA TYR A 217 13.87 2.80 -13.28
C TYR A 217 13.62 3.48 -14.64
N SER A 218 14.33 3.02 -15.67
CA SER A 218 14.09 3.48 -17.04
C SER A 218 12.80 2.85 -17.60
N PRO A 219 12.15 3.47 -18.61
CA PRO A 219 10.96 2.89 -19.25
C PRO A 219 11.17 1.47 -19.80
N GLU A 220 12.39 1.13 -20.20
CA GLU A 220 12.72 -0.20 -20.74
C GLU A 220 12.68 -1.30 -19.67
N MET A 221 12.93 -0.97 -18.40
CA MET A 221 12.88 -1.92 -17.28
C MET A 221 11.46 -2.32 -16.87
N THR A 222 10.43 -1.65 -17.39
CA THR A 222 9.03 -1.92 -17.03
C THR A 222 8.45 -3.18 -17.72
N SER A 223 9.23 -3.89 -18.51
CA SER A 223 8.78 -5.07 -19.26
C SER A 223 8.68 -6.36 -18.44
N ASP A 224 9.33 -6.42 -17.26
CA ASP A 224 9.28 -7.58 -16.37
C ASP A 224 8.32 -7.34 -15.19
N PRO A 225 7.14 -7.99 -15.18
CA PRO A 225 6.17 -7.83 -14.08
C PRO A 225 6.72 -8.22 -12.71
N VAL A 226 7.64 -9.18 -12.62
CA VAL A 226 8.21 -9.64 -11.34
C VAL A 226 9.09 -8.56 -10.72
N GLN A 227 9.93 -7.91 -11.53
CA GLN A 227 10.75 -6.78 -11.06
C GLN A 227 9.88 -5.59 -10.62
N MET A 228 8.81 -5.30 -11.37
CA MET A 228 7.84 -4.26 -11.00
C MET A 228 7.18 -4.55 -9.66
N TYR A 229 6.79 -5.81 -9.41
CA TYR A 229 6.16 -6.19 -8.14
C TYR A 229 7.15 -6.15 -6.96
N GLN A 230 8.43 -6.44 -7.18
CA GLN A 230 9.45 -6.31 -6.15
C GLN A 230 9.72 -4.86 -5.74
N ALA A 231 9.45 -3.88 -6.61
CA ALA A 231 9.57 -2.46 -6.28
C ALA A 231 8.68 -2.03 -5.10
N ASP A 232 7.59 -2.75 -4.84
CA ASP A 232 6.63 -2.44 -3.79
C ASP A 232 7.04 -2.97 -2.39
N ILE A 233 8.14 -3.74 -2.28
CA ILE A 233 8.51 -4.46 -1.04
C ILE A 233 8.62 -3.56 0.19
N CYS A 234 9.02 -2.30 0.00
CA CYS A 234 9.20 -1.35 1.09
C CYS A 234 7.88 -0.70 1.55
N THR A 235 6.82 -0.75 0.75
CA THR A 235 5.59 0.01 0.98
C THR A 235 4.35 -0.83 1.21
N VAL A 236 4.29 -2.07 0.71
CA VAL A 236 3.09 -2.93 0.79
C VAL A 236 2.67 -3.31 2.21
N THR A 237 3.51 -3.08 3.19
CA THR A 237 3.23 -3.42 4.61
C THR A 237 2.84 -2.22 5.46
N VAL A 238 2.91 -1.00 4.89
CA VAL A 238 2.68 0.27 5.61
C VAL A 238 1.24 0.75 5.50
#